data_533519a67deb83488e5eba4b95a36721
#
_entry.id   533519a67deb83488e5eba4b95a36721
#
_cell.length_a   1.000
_cell.length_b   1.000
_cell.length_c   1.000
_cell.angle_alpha   90.00
_cell.angle_beta   90.00
_cell.angle_gamma   90.00
#
_symmetry.space_group_name_H-M   'P 1'
#
loop_
_entity.id
_entity.type
_entity.pdbx_description
1 polymer ?
#
loop_
_entity_poly.entity_id
_entity_poly.type
_entity_poly.pdbx_seq_one_letter_code
_entity_poly.pdbx_strand_id
1 'polypeptide(L)'
;MIFSLVSVNAQDLDAKYGVDLLKPGTAAPEIVINKDGGKMNLLEENKGKYLVLNFWASWCGDCRKELKYLRSINRTYAATDSIEIIGYSFDNEKSAWKKCIKDSALVWQHYLSEIPMRNSRVKRDYHVGWIPTTYIIDKEGKVVLATVVIDKVIAKLKEIAPNVRPDYLPLESLIAPEKKKKK
;
A
#
# COMPACT_ATOMS: atom_id res chain seq x y z
N MET A 1 -28.12 -23.23 -20.34
CA MET A 1 -26.86 -23.76 -19.76
C MET A 1 -26.15 -22.65 -19.03
N ILE A 2 -26.18 -22.67 -17.70
CA ILE A 2 -25.56 -21.67 -16.84
C ILE A 2 -24.13 -22.17 -16.60
N PHE A 3 -23.15 -21.49 -17.20
CA PHE A 3 -21.75 -21.74 -16.87
C PHE A 3 -21.47 -21.14 -15.48
N SER A 4 -21.45 -22.00 -14.48
CA SER A 4 -20.92 -21.68 -13.16
C SER A 4 -19.41 -21.52 -13.30
N LEU A 5 -18.95 -20.28 -13.25
CA LEU A 5 -17.52 -19.99 -13.09
C LEU A 5 -17.09 -20.44 -11.71
N VAL A 6 -16.42 -21.59 -11.65
CA VAL A 6 -15.72 -22.04 -10.46
C VAL A 6 -14.62 -21.03 -10.18
N SER A 7 -14.89 -20.15 -9.24
CA SER A 7 -13.89 -19.25 -8.65
C SER A 7 -12.83 -20.14 -7.97
N VAL A 8 -11.64 -20.19 -8.55
CA VAL A 8 -10.48 -20.82 -7.92
C VAL A 8 -10.25 -20.10 -6.60
N ASN A 9 -10.35 -20.82 -5.51
CA ASN A 9 -10.15 -20.38 -4.13
C ASN A 9 -8.71 -19.88 -3.96
N ALA A 10 -8.42 -18.62 -4.35
CA ALA A 10 -7.31 -17.89 -3.78
C ALA A 10 -7.67 -17.71 -2.30
N GLN A 11 -6.92 -18.34 -1.38
CA GLN A 11 -7.10 -18.13 0.05
C GLN A 11 -7.17 -16.62 0.28
N ASP A 12 -8.27 -16.14 0.85
CA ASP A 12 -8.40 -14.73 1.20
C ASP A 12 -7.35 -14.43 2.28
N LEU A 13 -6.23 -13.86 1.86
CA LEU A 13 -5.11 -13.56 2.75
C LEU A 13 -5.51 -12.60 3.87
N ASP A 14 -6.55 -11.77 3.66
CA ASP A 14 -7.09 -10.91 4.70
C ASP A 14 -7.74 -11.74 5.81
N ALA A 15 -8.37 -12.87 5.49
CA ALA A 15 -8.94 -13.78 6.51
C ALA A 15 -7.86 -14.39 7.41
N LYS A 16 -6.61 -14.45 6.91
CA LYS A 16 -5.47 -15.00 7.68
C LYS A 16 -4.61 -13.93 8.35
N TYR A 17 -4.32 -12.83 7.65
CA TYR A 17 -3.32 -11.84 8.07
C TYR A 17 -3.90 -10.44 8.29
N GLY A 18 -5.15 -10.20 7.85
CA GLY A 18 -5.82 -8.90 7.90
C GLY A 18 -6.95 -8.82 8.92
N VAL A 19 -7.16 -9.86 9.75
CA VAL A 19 -8.31 -9.96 10.67
C VAL A 19 -8.38 -8.78 11.64
N ASP A 20 -7.22 -8.37 12.18
CA ASP A 20 -7.12 -7.33 13.20
C ASP A 20 -7.01 -5.90 12.63
N LEU A 21 -6.87 -5.75 11.30
CA LEU A 21 -6.73 -4.44 10.68
C LEU A 21 -7.92 -3.53 11.00
N LEU A 22 -7.66 -2.22 11.07
CA LEU A 22 -8.70 -1.23 11.33
C LEU A 22 -9.82 -1.34 10.30
N LYS A 23 -11.05 -1.23 10.77
CA LYS A 23 -12.24 -1.39 9.91
C LYS A 23 -12.56 -0.09 9.16
N PRO A 24 -13.18 -0.18 7.98
CA PRO A 24 -13.71 0.99 7.29
C PRO A 24 -14.56 1.87 8.20
N GLY A 25 -14.40 3.19 8.08
CA GLY A 25 -15.04 4.20 8.93
C GLY A 25 -14.24 4.57 10.20
N THR A 26 -13.23 3.79 10.59
CA THR A 26 -12.35 4.13 11.72
C THR A 26 -11.48 5.34 11.37
N ALA A 27 -11.32 6.29 12.29
CA ALA A 27 -10.35 7.36 12.15
C ALA A 27 -8.93 6.78 12.09
N ALA A 28 -8.16 7.14 11.05
CA ALA A 28 -6.79 6.68 10.90
C ALA A 28 -5.91 7.29 12.01
N PRO A 29 -5.08 6.47 12.69
CA PRO A 29 -4.17 6.97 13.70
C PRO A 29 -3.11 7.91 13.13
N GLU A 30 -2.68 8.89 13.90
CA GLU A 30 -1.62 9.81 13.51
C GLU A 30 -0.28 9.10 13.27
N ILE A 31 0.41 9.51 12.23
CA ILE A 31 1.81 9.13 11.98
C ILE A 31 2.66 10.38 12.00
N VAL A 32 3.42 10.54 13.07
CA VAL A 32 4.36 11.66 13.22
C VAL A 32 5.75 11.19 12.83
N ILE A 33 6.37 11.91 11.91
CA ILE A 33 7.74 11.68 11.42
C ILE A 33 8.61 12.90 11.67
N ASN A 34 9.92 12.70 11.78
CA ASN A 34 10.90 13.77 11.79
C ASN A 34 11.29 14.14 10.36
N LYS A 35 11.09 15.38 9.98
CA LYS A 35 11.45 15.94 8.66
C LYS A 35 12.00 17.34 8.80
N ASP A 36 13.17 17.56 8.22
CA ASP A 36 13.82 18.88 8.11
C ASP A 36 13.94 19.64 9.46
N GLY A 37 14.22 18.90 10.55
CA GLY A 37 14.40 19.46 11.89
C GLY A 37 13.09 19.71 12.64
N GLY A 38 11.93 19.38 12.06
CA GLY A 38 10.61 19.49 12.66
C GLY A 38 9.87 18.16 12.74
N LYS A 39 8.69 18.18 13.36
CA LYS A 39 7.73 17.06 13.35
C LYS A 39 6.64 17.33 12.32
N MET A 40 6.31 16.33 11.52
CA MET A 40 5.26 16.35 10.51
C MET A 40 4.27 15.23 10.78
N ASN A 41 2.98 15.51 10.77
CA ASN A 41 1.93 14.49 10.79
C ASN A 41 1.53 14.16 9.35
N LEU A 42 1.72 12.90 8.94
CA LEU A 42 1.45 12.46 7.57
C LEU A 42 -0.02 12.66 7.16
N LEU A 43 -0.97 12.49 8.08
CA LEU A 43 -2.39 12.64 7.77
C LEU A 43 -2.76 14.11 7.53
N GLU A 44 -2.25 15.02 8.37
CA GLU A 44 -2.50 16.46 8.21
C GLU A 44 -1.89 17.01 6.91
N GLU A 45 -0.67 16.59 6.56
CA GLU A 45 -0.03 16.99 5.29
C GLU A 45 -0.79 16.53 4.04
N ASN A 46 -1.57 15.45 4.16
CA ASN A 46 -2.33 14.87 3.06
C ASN A 46 -3.86 15.08 3.20
N LYS A 47 -4.27 15.97 4.10
CA LYS A 47 -5.67 16.30 4.31
C LYS A 47 -6.36 16.76 3.01
N GLY A 48 -7.56 16.28 2.77
CA GLY A 48 -8.30 16.57 1.54
C GLY A 48 -7.94 15.67 0.35
N LYS A 49 -6.96 14.74 0.51
CA LYS A 49 -6.64 13.72 -0.48
C LYS A 49 -6.99 12.32 0.04
N TYR A 50 -7.20 11.39 -0.87
CA TYR A 50 -7.11 9.97 -0.53
C TYR A 50 -5.64 9.59 -0.35
N LEU A 51 -5.32 8.93 0.76
CA LEU A 51 -3.97 8.46 1.05
C LEU A 51 -3.90 6.95 0.92
N VAL A 52 -3.03 6.47 0.01
CA VAL A 52 -2.65 5.05 -0.09
C VAL A 52 -1.39 4.86 0.75
N LEU A 53 -1.55 4.38 1.96
CA LEU A 53 -0.47 4.15 2.91
C LEU A 53 -0.05 2.68 2.89
N ASN A 54 1.13 2.40 2.34
CA ASN A 54 1.67 1.05 2.24
C ASN A 54 2.75 0.81 3.31
N PHE A 55 2.52 -0.17 4.17
CA PHE A 55 3.46 -0.67 5.16
C PHE A 55 4.30 -1.79 4.55
N TRP A 56 5.63 -1.62 4.55
CA TRP A 56 6.55 -2.52 3.86
C TRP A 56 7.93 -2.58 4.50
N ALA A 57 8.83 -3.38 3.93
CA ALA A 57 10.27 -3.32 4.21
C ALA A 57 11.07 -3.92 3.04
N SER A 58 12.31 -3.49 2.87
CA SER A 58 13.20 -3.97 1.81
C SER A 58 13.59 -5.45 1.96
N TRP A 59 13.65 -5.95 3.18
CA TRP A 59 13.92 -7.37 3.49
C TRP A 59 12.69 -8.28 3.28
N CYS A 60 11.49 -7.72 3.15
CA CYS A 60 10.25 -8.47 2.97
C CYS A 60 10.10 -8.95 1.52
N GLY A 61 10.14 -10.25 1.30
CA GLY A 61 10.04 -10.85 -0.04
C GLY A 61 8.71 -10.57 -0.73
N ASP A 62 7.60 -10.67 0.00
CA ASP A 62 6.26 -10.44 -0.55
C ASP A 62 6.03 -8.95 -0.85
N CYS A 63 6.55 -8.05 0.00
CA CYS A 63 6.53 -6.62 -0.28
C CYS A 63 7.22 -6.30 -1.62
N ARG A 64 8.40 -6.88 -1.87
CA ARG A 64 9.15 -6.66 -3.12
C ARG A 64 8.40 -7.15 -4.36
N LYS A 65 7.62 -8.24 -4.25
CA LYS A 65 6.75 -8.71 -5.35
C LYS A 65 5.66 -7.71 -5.69
N GLU A 66 5.15 -6.98 -4.71
CA GLU A 66 4.09 -5.97 -4.89
C GLU A 66 4.58 -4.63 -5.43
N LEU A 67 5.88 -4.29 -5.34
CA LEU A 67 6.39 -2.99 -5.79
C LEU A 67 6.05 -2.66 -7.24
N LYS A 68 5.98 -3.66 -8.12
CA LYS A 68 5.57 -3.46 -9.52
C LYS A 68 4.14 -2.93 -9.65
N TYR A 69 3.23 -3.40 -8.80
CA TYR A 69 1.83 -2.95 -8.78
C TYR A 69 1.72 -1.54 -8.17
N LEU A 70 2.44 -1.27 -7.08
CA LEU A 70 2.50 0.06 -6.48
C LEU A 70 3.09 1.10 -7.45
N ARG A 71 4.10 0.74 -8.26
CA ARG A 71 4.59 1.62 -9.34
C ARG A 71 3.51 1.92 -10.38
N SER A 72 2.74 0.90 -10.77
CA SER A 72 1.64 1.10 -11.72
C SER A 72 0.54 1.98 -11.12
N ILE A 73 0.17 1.76 -9.86
CA ILE A 73 -0.76 2.62 -9.12
C ILE A 73 -0.24 4.06 -9.09
N ASN A 74 1.02 4.26 -8.71
CA ASN A 74 1.60 5.60 -8.68
C ASN A 74 1.53 6.29 -10.04
N ARG A 75 1.94 5.62 -11.14
CA ARG A 75 1.87 6.21 -12.48
C ARG A 75 0.44 6.54 -12.91
N THR A 76 -0.51 5.69 -12.55
CA THR A 76 -1.92 5.89 -12.89
C THR A 76 -2.52 7.11 -12.16
N TYR A 77 -2.17 7.30 -10.90
CA TYR A 77 -2.84 8.27 -10.04
C TYR A 77 -1.99 9.49 -9.65
N ALA A 78 -0.67 9.50 -9.92
CA ALA A 78 0.24 10.59 -9.54
C ALA A 78 -0.12 11.94 -10.18
N ALA A 79 -0.80 11.92 -11.34
CA ALA A 79 -1.27 13.14 -12.00
C ALA A 79 -2.60 13.66 -11.41
N THR A 80 -3.21 12.94 -10.47
CA THR A 80 -4.41 13.37 -9.79
C THR A 80 -4.03 14.05 -8.49
N ASP A 81 -4.41 15.31 -8.30
CA ASP A 81 -4.16 16.01 -7.04
C ASP A 81 -4.98 15.44 -5.86
N SER A 82 -5.77 14.40 -6.11
CA SER A 82 -6.72 13.85 -5.15
C SER A 82 -6.28 12.53 -4.50
N ILE A 83 -5.21 11.89 -4.98
CA ILE A 83 -4.69 10.62 -4.45
C ILE A 83 -3.19 10.74 -4.23
N GLU A 84 -2.74 10.46 -3.01
CA GLU A 84 -1.32 10.42 -2.64
C GLU A 84 -0.92 9.00 -2.23
N ILE A 85 0.30 8.58 -2.59
CA ILE A 85 0.83 7.28 -2.20
C ILE A 85 2.03 7.50 -1.29
N ILE A 86 2.06 6.80 -0.16
CA ILE A 86 3.15 6.85 0.80
C ILE A 86 3.58 5.44 1.17
N GLY A 87 4.87 5.18 1.09
CA GLY A 87 5.50 3.99 1.65
C GLY A 87 6.02 4.26 3.06
N TYR A 88 5.51 3.54 4.07
CA TYR A 88 6.05 3.57 5.43
C TYR A 88 6.81 2.27 5.69
N SER A 89 8.13 2.38 5.82
CA SER A 89 9.01 1.21 5.94
C SER A 89 9.37 0.89 7.39
N PHE A 90 9.42 -0.42 7.68
CA PHE A 90 9.94 -0.99 8.94
C PHE A 90 11.37 -1.53 8.81
N ASP A 91 12.16 -1.01 7.86
CA ASP A 91 13.57 -1.39 7.76
C ASP A 91 14.35 -0.94 8.99
N ASN A 92 15.28 -1.77 9.44
CA ASN A 92 16.24 -1.41 10.47
C ASN A 92 17.50 -0.76 9.87
N GLU A 93 17.79 -1.08 8.59
CA GLU A 93 18.99 -0.62 7.88
C GLU A 93 18.61 0.44 6.82
N LYS A 94 18.89 1.70 7.13
CA LYS A 94 18.59 2.84 6.23
C LYS A 94 19.26 2.71 4.86
N SER A 95 20.45 2.12 4.80
CA SER A 95 21.19 1.89 3.54
C SER A 95 20.48 0.88 2.65
N ALA A 96 19.99 -0.24 3.20
CA ALA A 96 19.25 -1.27 2.47
C ALA A 96 17.90 -0.71 1.96
N TRP A 97 17.18 0.04 2.81
CA TRP A 97 15.97 0.74 2.44
C TRP A 97 16.18 1.70 1.26
N LYS A 98 17.16 2.61 1.35
CA LYS A 98 17.49 3.55 0.26
C LYS A 98 17.89 2.82 -1.03
N LYS A 99 18.69 1.75 -0.91
CA LYS A 99 19.09 0.94 -2.07
C LYS A 99 17.86 0.31 -2.73
N CYS A 100 16.94 -0.29 -1.96
CA CYS A 100 15.73 -0.90 -2.49
C CYS A 100 14.85 0.13 -3.22
N ILE A 101 14.64 1.31 -2.65
CA ILE A 101 13.90 2.41 -3.29
C ILE A 101 14.52 2.77 -4.64
N LYS A 102 15.84 2.97 -4.68
CA LYS A 102 16.56 3.32 -5.91
C LYS A 102 16.48 2.20 -6.96
N ASP A 103 16.83 0.98 -6.58
CA ASP A 103 16.90 -0.16 -7.51
C ASP A 103 15.53 -0.56 -8.07
N SER A 104 14.47 -0.32 -7.29
CA SER A 104 13.09 -0.58 -7.69
C SER A 104 12.38 0.62 -8.32
N ALA A 105 13.07 1.74 -8.52
CA ALA A 105 12.52 2.97 -9.10
C ALA A 105 11.21 3.43 -8.42
N LEU A 106 11.21 3.49 -7.08
CA LEU A 106 10.07 3.93 -6.29
C LEU A 106 10.12 5.45 -6.16
N VAL A 107 9.34 6.14 -6.98
CA VAL A 107 9.42 7.61 -7.18
C VAL A 107 8.47 8.43 -6.29
N TRP A 108 7.63 7.76 -5.49
CA TRP A 108 6.74 8.42 -4.54
C TRP A 108 7.39 8.61 -3.18
N GLN A 109 6.69 9.22 -2.23
CA GLN A 109 7.23 9.51 -0.90
C GLN A 109 7.40 8.24 -0.05
N HIS A 110 8.55 8.11 0.58
CA HIS A 110 8.87 7.00 1.46
C HIS A 110 9.41 7.51 2.80
N TYR A 111 8.89 6.96 3.88
CA TYR A 111 9.34 7.24 5.24
C TYR A 111 9.83 5.97 5.91
N LEU A 112 10.89 6.11 6.68
CA LEU A 112 11.47 5.03 7.46
C LEU A 112 11.01 5.15 8.91
N SER A 113 10.53 4.05 9.50
CA SER A 113 10.29 3.97 10.92
C SER A 113 11.62 4.14 11.67
N GLU A 114 11.67 5.07 12.63
CA GLU A 114 12.86 5.26 13.49
C GLU A 114 12.98 4.17 14.57
N ILE A 115 11.94 3.35 14.72
CA ILE A 115 11.84 2.32 15.75
C ILE A 115 11.61 0.97 15.05
N PRO A 116 12.32 -0.09 15.47
CA PRO A 116 12.12 -1.43 14.93
C PRO A 116 10.64 -1.85 14.94
N MET A 117 10.20 -2.58 13.91
CA MET A 117 8.81 -2.97 13.72
C MET A 117 8.15 -3.54 14.97
N ARG A 118 8.86 -4.39 15.74
CA ARG A 118 8.33 -5.01 16.96
C ARG A 118 7.89 -4.01 18.05
N ASN A 119 8.53 -2.83 18.09
CA ASN A 119 8.31 -1.79 19.10
C ASN A 119 7.57 -0.58 18.53
N SER A 120 7.27 -0.55 17.23
CA SER A 120 6.67 0.59 16.56
C SER A 120 5.26 0.87 17.07
N ARG A 121 5.05 2.12 17.51
CA ARG A 121 3.71 2.63 17.84
C ARG A 121 2.80 2.58 16.62
N VAL A 122 3.28 3.02 15.44
CA VAL A 122 2.53 3.00 14.20
C VAL A 122 2.04 1.59 13.85
N LYS A 123 2.91 0.57 14.02
CA LYS A 123 2.51 -0.83 13.84
C LYS A 123 1.34 -1.23 14.75
N ARG A 124 1.40 -0.83 16.03
CA ARG A 124 0.33 -1.15 17.00
C ARG A 124 -0.96 -0.42 16.68
N ASP A 125 -0.86 0.90 16.47
CA ASP A 125 -2.01 1.76 16.28
C ASP A 125 -2.78 1.43 14.97
N TYR A 126 -2.06 0.96 13.92
CA TYR A 126 -2.63 0.45 12.66
C TYR A 126 -2.89 -1.06 12.66
N HIS A 127 -2.65 -1.75 13.78
CA HIS A 127 -2.83 -3.20 13.92
C HIS A 127 -2.09 -4.01 12.83
N VAL A 128 -0.94 -3.56 12.37
CA VAL A 128 -0.15 -4.21 11.30
C VAL A 128 0.49 -5.49 11.82
N GLY A 129 -0.17 -6.62 11.66
CA GLY A 129 0.34 -7.95 12.02
C GLY A 129 1.27 -8.54 10.96
N TRP A 130 1.09 -8.16 9.71
CA TRP A 130 1.78 -8.67 8.52
C TRP A 130 2.19 -7.52 7.59
N ILE A 131 3.23 -7.71 6.78
CA ILE A 131 3.58 -6.84 5.66
C ILE A 131 3.78 -7.70 4.39
N PRO A 132 3.37 -7.21 3.22
CA PRO A 132 2.80 -5.88 2.96
C PRO A 132 1.39 -5.71 3.52
N THR A 133 1.08 -4.53 4.01
CA THR A 133 -0.28 -4.10 4.38
C THR A 133 -0.53 -2.73 3.80
N THR A 134 -1.68 -2.53 3.17
CA THR A 134 -2.05 -1.23 2.59
C THR A 134 -3.36 -0.74 3.17
N TYR A 135 -3.36 0.52 3.58
CA TYR A 135 -4.54 1.28 3.95
C TYR A 135 -4.88 2.28 2.85
N ILE A 136 -6.16 2.43 2.54
CA ILE A 136 -6.67 3.61 1.84
C ILE A 136 -7.46 4.42 2.86
N ILE A 137 -7.08 5.69 3.00
CA ILE A 137 -7.67 6.64 3.94
C ILE A 137 -8.33 7.73 3.11
N ASP A 138 -9.54 8.15 3.45
CA ASP A 138 -10.28 9.17 2.73
C ASP A 138 -9.82 10.60 3.08
N LYS A 139 -10.45 11.57 2.45
CA LYS A 139 -10.15 13.00 2.57
C LYS A 139 -10.42 13.56 3.96
N GLU A 140 -11.26 12.87 4.74
CA GLU A 140 -11.63 13.18 6.12
C GLU A 140 -10.74 12.44 7.15
N GLY A 141 -9.77 11.65 6.69
CA GLY A 141 -8.87 10.90 7.55
C GLY A 141 -9.45 9.59 8.09
N LYS A 142 -10.48 9.02 7.43
CA LYS A 142 -11.08 7.73 7.80
C LYS A 142 -10.58 6.60 6.90
N VAL A 143 -10.38 5.44 7.48
CA VAL A 143 -10.06 4.22 6.72
C VAL A 143 -11.23 3.85 5.82
N VAL A 144 -10.99 3.66 4.53
CA VAL A 144 -11.96 3.12 3.56
C VAL A 144 -11.62 1.70 3.12
N LEU A 145 -10.34 1.32 3.23
CA LEU A 145 -9.85 -0.03 3.00
C LEU A 145 -8.61 -0.29 3.87
N ALA A 146 -8.52 -1.48 4.45
CA ALA A 146 -7.29 -2.02 5.03
C ALA A 146 -7.15 -3.47 4.56
N THR A 147 -6.02 -3.84 3.94
CA THR A 147 -5.85 -5.14 3.31
C THR A 147 -4.38 -5.54 3.16
N VAL A 148 -4.13 -6.84 3.12
CA VAL A 148 -2.84 -7.43 2.71
C VAL A 148 -2.86 -7.91 1.25
N VAL A 149 -3.91 -7.58 0.49
CA VAL A 149 -4.14 -8.05 -0.88
C VAL A 149 -4.15 -6.88 -1.85
N ILE A 150 -3.12 -6.78 -2.68
CA ILE A 150 -2.94 -5.65 -3.61
C ILE A 150 -4.09 -5.48 -4.61
N ASP A 151 -4.73 -6.57 -5.03
CA ASP A 151 -5.85 -6.53 -5.96
C ASP A 151 -7.06 -5.78 -5.38
N LYS A 152 -7.30 -5.88 -4.06
CA LYS A 152 -8.34 -5.12 -3.37
C LYS A 152 -8.02 -3.61 -3.36
N VAL A 153 -6.73 -3.25 -3.24
CA VAL A 153 -6.28 -1.85 -3.36
C VAL A 153 -6.59 -1.30 -4.75
N ILE A 154 -6.22 -2.06 -5.79
CA ILE A 154 -6.46 -1.69 -7.19
C ILE A 154 -7.95 -1.52 -7.46
N ALA A 155 -8.78 -2.47 -7.01
CA ALA A 155 -10.23 -2.41 -7.17
C ALA A 155 -10.83 -1.18 -6.47
N LYS A 156 -10.42 -0.89 -5.23
CA LYS A 156 -10.90 0.27 -4.48
C LYS A 156 -10.49 1.60 -5.13
N LEU A 157 -9.28 1.71 -5.66
CA LEU A 157 -8.85 2.92 -6.37
C LEU A 157 -9.64 3.16 -7.66
N LYS A 158 -10.02 2.10 -8.39
CA LYS A 158 -10.93 2.21 -9.54
C LYS A 158 -12.32 2.74 -9.14
N GLU A 159 -12.84 2.33 -7.97
CA GLU A 159 -14.10 2.86 -7.44
C GLU A 159 -13.99 4.35 -7.06
N ILE A 160 -12.87 4.74 -6.43
CA ILE A 160 -12.63 6.13 -5.97
C ILE A 160 -12.44 7.07 -7.16
N ALA A 161 -11.75 6.63 -8.21
CA ALA A 161 -11.39 7.44 -9.37
C ALA A 161 -11.70 6.72 -10.69
N PRO A 162 -12.97 6.48 -11.02
CA PRO A 162 -13.38 5.65 -12.16
C PRO A 162 -13.00 6.26 -13.53
N ASN A 163 -12.80 7.56 -13.59
CA ASN A 163 -12.44 8.28 -14.82
C ASN A 163 -10.94 8.35 -15.08
N VAL A 164 -10.12 7.91 -14.12
CA VAL A 164 -8.66 7.85 -14.29
C VAL A 164 -8.30 6.62 -15.10
N ARG A 165 -7.79 6.86 -16.32
CA ARG A 165 -7.30 5.77 -17.18
C ARG A 165 -5.83 5.51 -16.88
N PRO A 166 -5.41 4.25 -16.80
CA PRO A 166 -4.00 3.91 -16.66
C PRO A 166 -3.21 4.51 -17.85
N ASP A 167 -2.17 5.25 -17.54
CA ASP A 167 -1.36 5.93 -18.55
C ASP A 167 -0.53 4.93 -19.38
N TYR A 168 -0.47 3.69 -18.93
CA TYR A 168 0.16 2.59 -19.68
C TYR A 168 -0.26 1.25 -19.06
N LEU A 169 -0.07 0.14 -19.78
CA LEU A 169 -0.48 -1.24 -19.51
C LEU A 169 -1.71 -1.38 -18.57
N PRO A 170 -2.80 -1.96 -19.03
CA PRO A 170 -3.97 -2.18 -18.17
C PRO A 170 -3.53 -2.82 -16.86
N LEU A 171 -4.03 -2.34 -15.72
CA LEU A 171 -3.75 -2.92 -14.40
C LEU A 171 -4.01 -4.44 -14.40
N GLU A 172 -4.98 -4.89 -15.18
CA GLU A 172 -5.31 -6.30 -15.40
C GLU A 172 -4.13 -7.11 -15.97
N SER A 173 -3.29 -6.50 -16.80
CA SER A 173 -2.11 -7.17 -17.37
C SER A 173 -1.00 -7.41 -16.35
N LEU A 174 -1.03 -6.68 -15.23
CA LEU A 174 -0.10 -6.84 -14.13
C LEU A 174 -0.52 -7.95 -13.15
N ILE A 175 -1.81 -8.29 -13.17
CA ILE A 175 -2.41 -9.32 -12.30
C ILE A 175 -2.32 -10.70 -12.95
N ALA A 176 -2.09 -10.78 -14.26
CA ALA A 176 -1.96 -12.04 -14.97
C ALA A 176 -0.83 -12.90 -14.36
N PRO A 177 -1.07 -14.18 -14.06
CA PRO A 177 -0.06 -15.05 -13.49
C PRO A 177 1.15 -15.15 -14.42
N GLU A 178 2.35 -15.01 -13.87
CA GLU A 178 3.59 -15.22 -14.60
C GLU A 178 3.55 -16.61 -15.26
N LYS A 179 3.56 -16.66 -16.59
CA LYS A 179 3.71 -17.92 -17.30
C LYS A 179 5.03 -18.55 -16.85
N LYS A 180 4.95 -19.63 -16.08
CA LYS A 180 6.14 -20.44 -15.74
C LYS A 180 6.88 -20.75 -17.04
N LYS A 181 8.08 -20.20 -17.22
CA LYS A 181 8.98 -20.65 -18.28
C LYS A 181 9.22 -22.12 -18.04
N LYS A 182 8.68 -22.97 -18.91
CA LYS A 182 9.08 -24.37 -18.98
C LYS A 182 10.57 -24.40 -19.35
N LYS A 183 11.35 -25.01 -18.46
CA LYS A 183 12.71 -25.46 -18.79
C LYS A 183 12.64 -26.60 -19.79
#